data_414f37cadfe15f972c44dc06a3dab105
#
_entry.id   414f37cadfe15f972c44dc06a3dab105
#
_cell.length_a   1.000
_cell.length_b   1.000
_cell.length_c   1.000
_cell.angle_alpha   90.00
_cell.angle_beta   90.00
_cell.angle_gamma   90.00
#
_symmetry.space_group_name_H-M   'P 1'
#
loop_
_entity.id
_entity.type
_entity.pdbx_description
1 polymer ?
#
loop_
_entity_poly.entity_id
_entity_poly.type
_entity_poly.pdbx_seq_one_letter_code
_entity_poly.pdbx_strand_id
1 'polypeptide(L)'
;MPEAKLLQLAQDLEWLGCELEFVGHKHALEGFPESGQSWDQFREKQRGVLATADKVERELKNFVRFNPTRLVGVEYPIAQSLDSITDLLGKAETIKQAAAFAVQELPPLVRNFTKMVEGYLQAVDGARR
;
A
#
# COMPACT_ATOMS: atom_id res chain seq x y z
N MET A 1 -4.58 5.33 19.72
CA MET A 1 -5.78 4.52 19.49
C MET A 1 -5.55 3.60 18.29
N PRO A 2 -6.06 2.34 18.32
CA PRO A 2 -5.82 1.39 17.22
C PRO A 2 -6.32 1.89 15.85
N GLU A 3 -7.47 2.57 15.85
CA GLU A 3 -8.03 3.15 14.62
C GLU A 3 -7.09 4.18 14.01
N ALA A 4 -6.56 5.07 14.82
CA ALA A 4 -5.65 6.12 14.36
C ALA A 4 -4.36 5.52 13.81
N LYS A 5 -3.86 4.45 14.42
CA LYS A 5 -2.65 3.77 13.99
C LYS A 5 -2.86 3.09 12.63
N LEU A 6 -3.99 2.41 12.45
CA LEU A 6 -4.31 1.75 11.18
C LEU A 6 -4.45 2.78 10.05
N LEU A 7 -5.16 3.88 10.31
CA LEU A 7 -5.34 4.94 9.33
C LEU A 7 -3.99 5.59 8.99
N GLN A 8 -3.15 5.86 9.99
CA GLN A 8 -1.84 6.44 9.77
C GLN A 8 -0.96 5.54 8.89
N LEU A 9 -0.98 4.23 9.14
CA LEU A 9 -0.22 3.28 8.33
C LEU A 9 -0.74 3.23 6.89
N ALA A 10 -2.05 3.31 6.69
CA ALA A 10 -2.62 3.36 5.34
C ALA A 10 -2.20 4.62 4.62
N GLN A 11 -2.19 5.77 5.30
CA GLN A 11 -1.72 7.03 4.74
C GLN A 11 -0.23 6.99 4.43
N ASP A 12 0.57 6.38 5.30
CA ASP A 12 2.00 6.18 5.06
C ASP A 12 2.24 5.32 3.82
N LEU A 13 1.43 4.28 3.64
CA LEU A 13 1.50 3.42 2.46
C LEU A 13 1.20 4.20 1.19
N GLU A 14 0.16 5.03 1.21
CA GLU A 14 -0.20 5.89 0.08
C GLU A 14 0.94 6.88 -0.24
N TRP A 15 1.50 7.51 0.78
CA TRP A 15 2.63 8.44 0.61
C TRP A 15 3.82 7.74 -0.02
N LEU A 16 4.20 6.57 0.49
CA LEU A 16 5.33 5.81 -0.05
C LEU A 16 5.05 5.33 -1.47
N GLY A 17 3.80 4.99 -1.78
CA GLY A 17 3.39 4.66 -3.15
C GLY A 17 3.59 5.84 -4.09
N CYS A 18 3.25 7.06 -3.64
CA CYS A 18 3.47 8.28 -4.43
C CYS A 18 4.95 8.56 -4.63
N GLU A 19 5.78 8.34 -3.61
CA GLU A 19 7.23 8.48 -3.74
C GLU A 19 7.81 7.46 -4.72
N LEU A 20 7.33 6.24 -4.68
CA LEU A 20 7.76 5.19 -5.61
C LEU A 20 7.38 5.55 -7.04
N GLU A 21 6.16 6.07 -7.24
CA GLU A 21 5.71 6.57 -8.54
C GLU A 21 6.66 7.65 -9.07
N PHE A 22 7.01 8.61 -8.23
CA PHE A 22 7.91 9.70 -8.61
C PHE A 22 9.27 9.18 -9.04
N VAL A 23 9.86 8.27 -8.25
CA VAL A 23 11.16 7.67 -8.58
C VAL A 23 11.06 6.81 -9.83
N GLY A 24 9.92 6.13 -10.05
CA GLY A 24 9.65 5.37 -11.26
C GLY A 24 9.65 6.25 -12.51
N HIS A 25 9.01 7.42 -12.44
CA HIS A 25 9.05 8.39 -13.54
C HIS A 25 10.48 8.87 -13.82
N LYS A 26 11.22 9.20 -12.76
CA LYS A 26 12.61 9.63 -12.90
C LYS A 26 13.44 8.54 -13.56
N HIS A 27 13.26 7.29 -13.13
CA HIS A 27 13.97 6.14 -13.70
C HIS A 27 13.63 5.97 -15.19
N ALA A 28 12.36 6.16 -15.55
CA ALA A 28 11.91 6.08 -16.94
C ALA A 28 12.56 7.16 -17.80
N LEU A 29 12.68 8.39 -17.29
CA LEU A 29 13.34 9.49 -17.99
C LEU A 29 14.81 9.20 -18.25
N GLU A 30 15.45 8.38 -17.42
CA GLU A 30 16.83 7.97 -17.57
C GLU A 30 16.99 6.72 -18.46
N GLY A 31 15.90 6.19 -19.02
CA GLY A 31 15.92 5.04 -19.91
C GLY A 31 15.92 3.69 -19.22
N PHE A 32 15.44 3.62 -17.98
CA PHE A 32 15.37 2.42 -17.15
C PHE A 32 16.72 1.74 -16.94
N PRO A 33 17.77 2.46 -16.51
CA PRO A 33 19.05 1.83 -16.23
C PRO A 33 18.93 0.86 -15.04
N GLU A 34 19.59 -0.28 -15.13
CA GLU A 34 19.57 -1.30 -14.08
C GLU A 34 20.59 -1.02 -12.96
N SER A 35 21.33 0.05 -13.08
CA SER A 35 22.33 0.46 -12.10
C SER A 35 22.34 1.98 -11.96
N GLY A 36 22.93 2.48 -10.89
CA GLY A 36 23.04 3.89 -10.63
C GLY A 36 22.08 4.37 -9.56
N GLN A 37 22.13 5.67 -9.29
CA GLN A 37 21.42 6.29 -8.17
C GLN A 37 19.90 6.14 -8.28
N SER A 38 19.33 6.31 -9.46
CA SER A 38 17.88 6.18 -9.65
C SER A 38 17.40 4.77 -9.38
N TRP A 39 18.20 3.78 -9.76
CA TRP A 39 17.88 2.39 -9.50
C TRP A 39 17.91 2.07 -8.00
N ASP A 40 18.94 2.53 -7.30
CA ASP A 40 19.08 2.31 -5.88
C ASP A 40 17.94 3.01 -5.11
N GLN A 41 17.57 4.22 -5.51
CA GLN A 41 16.43 4.94 -4.94
C GLN A 41 15.13 4.19 -5.15
N PHE A 42 14.92 3.67 -6.36
CA PHE A 42 13.71 2.91 -6.68
C PHE A 42 13.59 1.67 -5.79
N ARG A 43 14.67 0.90 -5.66
CA ARG A 43 14.69 -0.31 -4.83
C ARG A 43 14.43 0.01 -3.37
N GLU A 44 15.02 1.07 -2.85
CA GLU A 44 14.82 1.49 -1.48
C GLU A 44 13.36 1.86 -1.21
N LYS A 45 12.75 2.64 -2.12
CA LYS A 45 11.33 3.02 -2.00
C LYS A 45 10.42 1.80 -2.12
N GLN A 46 10.72 0.87 -3.01
CA GLN A 46 9.96 -0.36 -3.16
C GLN A 46 9.98 -1.19 -1.87
N ARG A 47 11.14 -1.31 -1.24
CA ARG A 47 11.26 -2.00 0.05
C ARG A 47 10.42 -1.31 1.12
N GLY A 48 10.42 0.03 1.13
CA GLY A 48 9.61 0.80 2.05
C GLY A 48 8.12 0.53 1.89
N VAL A 49 7.64 0.47 0.64
CA VAL A 49 6.23 0.15 0.36
C VAL A 49 5.89 -1.25 0.87
N LEU A 50 6.72 -2.24 0.57
CA LEU A 50 6.47 -3.63 0.98
C LEU A 50 6.51 -3.78 2.51
N ALA A 51 7.47 -3.12 3.17
CA ALA A 51 7.59 -3.18 4.62
C ALA A 51 6.38 -2.52 5.30
N THR A 52 5.91 -1.40 4.76
CA THR A 52 4.73 -0.71 5.30
C THR A 52 3.47 -1.51 5.05
N ALA A 53 3.33 -2.14 3.89
CA ALA A 53 2.21 -3.04 3.60
C ALA A 53 2.14 -4.19 4.62
N ASP A 54 3.29 -4.74 5.00
CA ASP A 54 3.37 -5.80 6.01
C ASP A 54 2.90 -5.29 7.39
N LYS A 55 3.30 -4.07 7.76
CA LYS A 55 2.84 -3.45 9.01
C LYS A 55 1.33 -3.21 9.01
N VAL A 56 0.80 -2.75 7.87
CA VAL A 56 -0.65 -2.54 7.71
C VAL A 56 -1.39 -3.85 7.88
N GLU A 57 -0.90 -4.93 7.27
CA GLU A 57 -1.51 -6.25 7.39
C GLU A 57 -1.59 -6.70 8.84
N ARG A 58 -0.50 -6.55 9.58
CA ARG A 58 -0.47 -6.92 11.00
C ARG A 58 -1.44 -6.08 11.84
N GLU A 59 -1.47 -4.77 11.60
CA GLU A 59 -2.37 -3.89 12.33
C GLU A 59 -3.84 -4.19 12.00
N LEU A 60 -4.14 -4.51 10.74
CA LEU A 60 -5.48 -4.87 10.34
C LEU A 60 -5.93 -6.15 11.06
N LYS A 61 -5.07 -7.16 11.11
CA LYS A 61 -5.36 -8.41 11.81
C LYS A 61 -5.58 -8.17 13.30
N ASN A 62 -4.73 -7.34 13.93
CA ASN A 62 -4.88 -6.98 15.33
C ASN A 62 -6.17 -6.21 15.58
N PHE A 63 -6.48 -5.27 14.71
CA PHE A 63 -7.69 -4.46 14.83
C PHE A 63 -8.95 -5.34 14.77
N VAL A 64 -9.02 -6.24 13.81
CA VAL A 64 -10.14 -7.17 13.66
C VAL A 64 -10.26 -8.06 14.90
N ARG A 65 -9.13 -8.55 15.42
CA ARG A 65 -9.09 -9.43 16.58
C ARG A 65 -9.63 -8.76 17.85
N PHE A 66 -9.26 -7.48 18.07
CA PHE A 66 -9.63 -6.76 19.29
C PHE A 66 -10.90 -5.92 19.16
N ASN A 67 -11.50 -5.88 17.98
CA ASN A 67 -12.75 -5.17 17.72
C ASN A 67 -13.73 -6.12 17.04
N PRO A 68 -14.36 -7.01 17.83
CA PRO A 68 -15.26 -8.01 17.27
C PRO A 68 -16.60 -7.42 16.84
N THR A 69 -16.58 -6.26 16.22
CA THR A 69 -17.76 -5.66 15.61
C THR A 69 -18.12 -6.50 14.40
N ARG A 70 -19.37 -6.90 14.29
CA ARG A 70 -19.83 -7.83 13.26
C ARG A 70 -19.95 -7.16 11.88
N LEU A 71 -18.85 -6.64 11.38
CA LEU A 71 -18.77 -6.15 10.00
C LEU A 71 -18.13 -7.25 9.16
N VAL A 72 -18.72 -8.45 9.26
CA VAL A 72 -18.23 -9.64 8.56
C VAL A 72 -18.21 -9.38 7.08
N GLY A 73 -17.02 -9.53 6.47
CA GLY A 73 -16.82 -9.35 5.04
C GLY A 73 -16.28 -7.98 4.64
N VAL A 74 -16.31 -6.97 5.52
CA VAL A 74 -15.78 -5.64 5.19
C VAL A 74 -14.25 -5.64 5.20
N GLU A 75 -13.64 -6.36 6.15
CA GLU A 75 -12.19 -6.48 6.24
C GLU A 75 -11.58 -7.31 5.11
N TYR A 76 -12.36 -8.21 4.50
CA TYR A 76 -11.87 -9.07 3.42
C TYR A 76 -11.51 -8.27 2.17
N PRO A 77 -12.35 -7.35 1.66
CA PRO A 77 -11.96 -6.50 0.53
C PRO A 77 -10.73 -5.65 0.82
N ILE A 78 -10.55 -5.21 2.07
CA ILE A 78 -9.38 -4.43 2.47
C ILE A 78 -8.12 -5.28 2.38
N ALA A 79 -8.15 -6.49 2.94
CA ALA A 79 -7.02 -7.42 2.87
C ALA A 79 -6.70 -7.78 1.42
N GLN A 80 -7.72 -8.01 0.59
CA GLN A 80 -7.56 -8.33 -0.82
C GLN A 80 -6.93 -7.18 -1.58
N SER A 81 -7.32 -5.94 -1.29
CA SER A 81 -6.73 -4.74 -1.90
C SER A 81 -5.25 -4.62 -1.53
N LEU A 82 -4.90 -4.91 -0.28
CA LEU A 82 -3.51 -4.89 0.18
C LEU A 82 -2.69 -5.96 -0.52
N ASP A 83 -3.23 -7.18 -0.66
CA ASP A 83 -2.58 -8.27 -1.39
C ASP A 83 -2.34 -7.89 -2.86
N SER A 84 -3.28 -7.17 -3.47
CA SER A 84 -3.12 -6.69 -4.85
C SER A 84 -1.92 -5.74 -4.98
N ILE A 85 -1.68 -4.90 -3.99
CA ILE A 85 -0.52 -3.99 -3.99
C ILE A 85 0.78 -4.78 -3.88
N THR A 86 0.86 -5.71 -2.93
CA THR A 86 2.07 -6.52 -2.73
C THR A 86 2.33 -7.46 -3.90
N ASP A 87 1.28 -8.07 -4.45
CA ASP A 87 1.39 -8.97 -5.60
C ASP A 87 1.86 -8.23 -6.84
N LEU A 88 1.35 -7.00 -7.07
CA LEU A 88 1.76 -6.21 -8.22
C LEU A 88 3.27 -5.97 -8.22
N LEU A 89 3.83 -5.59 -7.07
CA LEU A 89 5.26 -5.36 -6.95
C LEU A 89 6.05 -6.65 -7.03
N GLY A 90 5.49 -7.76 -6.55
CA GLY A 90 6.12 -9.08 -6.58
C GLY A 90 6.11 -9.74 -7.95
N LYS A 91 5.19 -9.36 -8.84
CA LYS A 91 5.08 -9.92 -10.19
C LYS A 91 6.13 -9.40 -11.15
N ALA A 92 6.76 -8.28 -10.83
CA ALA A 92 7.73 -7.68 -11.75
C ALA A 92 8.94 -8.59 -11.92
N GLU A 93 9.16 -9.04 -13.14
CA GLU A 93 10.31 -9.89 -13.49
C GLU A 93 11.54 -9.04 -13.78
N THR A 94 11.34 -7.79 -14.21
CA THR A 94 12.40 -6.86 -14.52
C THR A 94 12.14 -5.53 -13.81
N ILE A 95 13.19 -4.74 -13.69
CA ILE A 95 13.12 -3.41 -13.10
C ILE A 95 12.23 -2.49 -13.92
N LYS A 96 12.31 -2.60 -15.22
CA LYS A 96 11.48 -1.84 -16.14
C LYS A 96 10.00 -2.11 -15.87
N GLN A 97 9.63 -3.37 -15.66
CA GLN A 97 8.27 -3.74 -15.30
C GLN A 97 7.87 -3.18 -13.94
N ALA A 98 8.74 -3.28 -12.94
CA ALA A 98 8.48 -2.76 -11.61
C ALA A 98 8.25 -1.25 -11.65
N ALA A 99 9.07 -0.52 -12.38
CA ALA A 99 8.92 0.92 -12.55
C ALA A 99 7.62 1.28 -13.28
N ALA A 100 7.28 0.52 -14.33
CA ALA A 100 6.04 0.74 -15.07
C ALA A 100 4.81 0.50 -14.18
N PHE A 101 4.82 -0.55 -13.36
CA PHE A 101 3.75 -0.83 -12.41
C PHE A 101 3.62 0.27 -11.37
N ALA A 102 4.74 0.77 -10.86
CA ALA A 102 4.75 1.84 -9.87
C ALA A 102 4.17 3.15 -10.41
N VAL A 103 4.33 3.40 -11.70
CA VAL A 103 3.84 4.62 -12.35
C VAL A 103 2.38 4.49 -12.76
N GLN A 104 1.97 3.34 -13.30
CA GLN A 104 0.68 3.18 -13.96
C GLN A 104 -0.37 2.52 -13.09
N GLU A 105 -0.02 1.46 -12.37
CA GLU A 105 -1.00 0.62 -11.67
C GLU A 105 -1.03 0.83 -10.16
N LEU A 106 0.10 1.13 -9.55
CA LEU A 106 0.20 1.27 -8.11
C LEU A 106 -0.60 2.47 -7.56
N PRO A 107 -0.55 3.68 -8.17
CA PRO A 107 -1.21 4.85 -7.58
C PRO A 107 -2.71 4.65 -7.32
N PRO A 108 -3.51 4.15 -8.29
CA PRO A 108 -4.94 3.92 -8.01
C PRO A 108 -5.15 2.86 -6.93
N LEU A 109 -4.29 1.85 -6.84
CA LEU A 109 -4.42 0.80 -5.83
C LEU A 109 -4.22 1.34 -4.42
N VAL A 110 -3.18 2.14 -4.19
CA VAL A 110 -2.91 2.68 -2.85
C VAL A 110 -3.94 3.71 -2.43
N ARG A 111 -4.43 4.54 -3.37
CA ARG A 111 -5.49 5.50 -3.08
C ARG A 111 -6.79 4.80 -2.71
N ASN A 112 -7.14 3.78 -3.48
CA ASN A 112 -8.34 2.99 -3.21
C ASN A 112 -8.24 2.28 -1.86
N PHE A 113 -7.06 1.74 -1.54
CA PHE A 113 -6.82 1.09 -0.26
C PHE A 113 -7.06 2.05 0.91
N THR A 114 -6.52 3.27 0.85
CA THR A 114 -6.72 4.27 1.90
C THR A 114 -8.20 4.59 2.09
N LYS A 115 -8.94 4.76 0.99
CA LYS A 115 -10.39 5.02 1.06
C LYS A 115 -11.14 3.87 1.70
N MET A 116 -10.76 2.65 1.39
CA MET A 116 -11.39 1.46 1.98
C MET A 116 -11.14 1.39 3.48
N VAL A 117 -9.93 1.70 3.93
CA VAL A 117 -9.61 1.74 5.36
C VAL A 117 -10.43 2.83 6.07
N GLU A 118 -10.50 4.03 5.49
CA GLU A 118 -11.31 5.11 6.04
C GLU A 118 -12.79 4.70 6.19
N GLY A 119 -13.35 4.11 5.14
CA GLY A 119 -14.73 3.64 5.15
C GLY A 119 -14.96 2.55 6.20
N TYR A 120 -14.02 1.63 6.32
CA TYR A 120 -14.09 0.57 7.32
C TYR A 120 -14.09 1.13 8.74
N LEU A 121 -13.19 2.07 9.03
CA LEU A 121 -13.10 2.67 10.36
C LEU A 121 -14.35 3.48 10.70
N GLN A 122 -14.93 4.18 9.72
CA GLN A 122 -16.19 4.90 9.91
C GLN A 122 -17.33 3.93 10.21
N ALA A 123 -17.38 2.79 9.51
CA ALA A 123 -18.41 1.79 9.74
C ALA A 123 -18.28 1.15 11.13
N VAL A 124 -17.05 0.90 11.58
CA VAL A 124 -16.79 0.36 12.93
C VAL A 124 -17.25 1.38 13.99
N ASP A 125 -16.89 2.65 13.82
CA ASP A 125 -17.29 3.70 14.74
C ASP A 125 -18.81 3.85 14.80
N GLY A 126 -19.47 3.81 13.65
CA GLY A 126 -20.93 3.85 13.58
C GLY A 126 -21.60 2.66 14.26
N ALA A 127 -21.03 1.48 14.14
CA ALA A 127 -21.57 0.26 14.77
C ALA A 127 -21.42 0.25 16.30
N ARG A 128 -20.48 1.04 16.84
CA ARG A 128 -20.28 1.19 18.28
C ARG A 128 -21.26 2.15 18.92
N ARG A 129 -21.89 2.99 18.12
CA ARG A 129 -22.87 3.97 18.59
C ARG A 129 -24.27 3.36 18.59
#